data_5fc42de622cb0c206346af443bc9956b
#
_entry.id   5fc42de622cb0c206346af443bc9956b
#
_cell.length_a   1.000
_cell.length_b   1.000
_cell.length_c   1.000
_cell.angle_alpha   90.00
_cell.angle_beta   90.00
_cell.angle_gamma   90.00
#
_symmetry.space_group_name_H-M   'P 1'
#
loop_
_entity.id
_entity.type
_entity.pdbx_description
1 polymer ?
#
loop_
_entity_poly.entity_id
_entity_poly.type
_entity_poly.pdbx_seq_one_letter_code
_entity_poly.pdbx_strand_id
1 'polypeptide(L)'
;DVIYPICYKPLSNPDQKKVFRQAIDLGADIVIGTQAHQPQTYEVYGDGLIFYGLGNLYFDQDEWIGTRQGLILSLYVKNNDLVQVKITPIIVDSTLIPHVADKADSKLLLNLLKSARTF
;
A
#
# COMPACT_ATOMS: atom_id res chain seq x y z
N ASP A 1 -15.03 -16.07 4.89
CA ASP A 1 -14.05 -15.97 3.80
C ASP A 1 -14.23 -14.62 3.10
N VAL A 2 -13.20 -13.78 3.12
CA VAL A 2 -13.21 -12.51 2.39
C VAL A 2 -12.95 -12.83 0.91
N ILE A 3 -13.99 -12.74 0.09
CA ILE A 3 -13.85 -12.95 -1.35
C ILE A 3 -13.48 -11.61 -1.97
N TYR A 4 -12.23 -11.48 -2.42
CA TYR A 4 -11.83 -10.34 -3.24
C TYR A 4 -12.44 -10.46 -4.63
N PRO A 5 -13.08 -9.41 -5.17
CA PRO A 5 -13.57 -9.44 -6.54
C PRO A 5 -12.41 -9.70 -7.52
N ILE A 6 -12.73 -10.36 -8.63
CA ILE A 6 -11.73 -10.72 -9.67
C ILE A 6 -10.94 -9.50 -10.17
N CYS A 7 -11.52 -8.31 -10.07
CA CYS A 7 -10.87 -7.04 -10.42
C CYS A 7 -9.92 -6.50 -9.34
N TYR A 8 -9.94 -7.04 -8.12
CA TYR A 8 -9.02 -6.63 -7.06
C TYR A 8 -7.63 -7.19 -7.33
N LYS A 9 -6.82 -6.38 -7.93
CA LYS A 9 -5.40 -6.68 -8.14
C LYS A 9 -4.58 -5.62 -7.42
N PRO A 10 -3.92 -5.93 -6.29
CA PRO A 10 -3.04 -5.00 -5.60
C PRO A 10 -1.72 -4.79 -6.37
N LEU A 11 -1.78 -4.94 -7.69
CA LEU A 11 -0.67 -4.80 -8.61
C LEU A 11 -0.53 -3.34 -9.03
N SER A 12 0.71 -2.88 -9.13
CA SER A 12 1.01 -1.64 -9.85
C SER A 12 0.84 -1.84 -11.34
N ASN A 13 0.40 -0.80 -12.04
CA ASN A 13 0.37 -0.84 -13.49
C ASN A 13 1.81 -0.67 -14.05
N PRO A 14 2.12 -1.19 -15.26
CA PRO A 14 3.48 -1.14 -15.84
C PRO A 14 4.04 0.28 -15.96
N ASP A 15 3.24 1.26 -16.35
CA ASP A 15 3.67 2.65 -16.49
C ASP A 15 3.97 3.29 -15.12
N GLN A 16 3.13 3.04 -14.12
CA GLN A 16 3.36 3.45 -12.74
C GLN A 16 4.68 2.85 -12.22
N LYS A 17 4.91 1.57 -12.47
CA LYS A 17 6.13 0.88 -12.06
C LYS A 17 7.38 1.50 -12.69
N LYS A 18 7.32 1.81 -13.99
CA LYS A 18 8.40 2.47 -14.72
C LYS A 18 8.72 3.84 -14.14
N VAL A 19 7.72 4.70 -13.96
CA VAL A 19 7.89 6.07 -13.45
C VAL A 19 8.42 6.08 -12.03
N PHE A 20 7.91 5.20 -11.15
CA PHE A 20 8.33 5.15 -9.76
C PHE A 20 9.77 4.64 -9.60
N ARG A 21 10.16 3.66 -10.42
CA ARG A 21 11.56 3.20 -10.48
C ARG A 21 12.50 4.28 -10.98
N GLN A 22 12.09 5.05 -12.01
CA GLN A 22 12.87 6.19 -12.47
C GLN A 22 13.11 7.23 -11.37
N ALA A 23 12.16 7.46 -10.49
CA ALA A 23 12.36 8.38 -9.36
C ALA A 23 13.45 7.87 -8.40
N ILE A 24 13.53 6.56 -8.13
CA ILE A 24 14.61 5.97 -7.36
C ILE A 24 15.95 6.11 -8.11
N ASP A 25 15.98 5.82 -9.41
CA ASP A 25 17.19 5.96 -10.24
C ASP A 25 17.74 7.40 -10.25
N LEU A 26 16.86 8.40 -10.04
CA LEU A 26 17.18 9.82 -9.92
C LEU A 26 17.57 10.26 -8.49
N GLY A 27 17.61 9.31 -7.53
CA GLY A 27 18.11 9.55 -6.18
C GLY A 27 17.05 9.69 -5.08
N ALA A 28 15.80 9.27 -5.33
CA ALA A 28 14.81 9.20 -4.27
C ALA A 28 15.06 7.96 -3.39
N ASP A 29 15.08 8.10 -2.06
CA ASP A 29 15.18 6.98 -1.12
C ASP A 29 13.86 6.23 -0.97
N ILE A 30 12.74 6.95 -1.11
CA ILE A 30 11.40 6.37 -1.02
C ILE A 30 10.45 7.05 -1.99
N VAL A 31 9.61 6.27 -2.66
CA VAL A 31 8.50 6.74 -3.51
C VAL A 31 7.18 6.20 -2.97
N ILE A 32 6.21 7.10 -2.76
CA ILE A 32 4.90 6.75 -2.22
C ILE A 32 3.82 7.22 -3.20
N GLY A 33 3.09 6.26 -3.76
CA GLY A 33 1.96 6.49 -4.65
C GLY A 33 0.63 6.64 -3.93
N THR A 34 -0.25 7.41 -4.56
CA THR A 34 -1.63 7.64 -4.12
C THR A 34 -2.59 7.45 -5.30
N GLN A 35 -3.87 7.77 -5.14
CA GLN A 35 -4.94 7.75 -6.16
C GLN A 35 -5.49 6.38 -6.56
N ALA A 36 -4.89 5.27 -6.16
CA ALA A 36 -5.37 3.95 -6.53
C ALA A 36 -6.69 3.54 -5.84
N HIS A 37 -7.11 4.28 -4.80
CA HIS A 37 -8.27 4.00 -3.95
C HIS A 37 -8.30 2.60 -3.31
N GLN A 38 -7.18 1.90 -3.36
CA GLN A 38 -6.95 0.59 -2.74
C GLN A 38 -5.46 0.43 -2.46
N PRO A 39 -5.05 -0.34 -1.45
CA PRO A 39 -3.65 -0.68 -1.25
C PRO A 39 -3.10 -1.43 -2.46
N GLN A 40 -1.93 -1.02 -2.93
CA GLN A 40 -1.16 -1.72 -3.95
C GLN A 40 0.13 -2.28 -3.34
N THR A 41 0.78 -3.17 -4.06
CA THR A 41 2.05 -3.78 -3.64
C THR A 41 3.15 -2.76 -3.38
N TYR A 42 4.22 -3.21 -2.78
CA TYR A 42 5.44 -2.43 -2.56
C TYR A 42 6.65 -3.19 -3.09
N GLU A 43 7.73 -2.47 -3.32
CA GLU A 43 8.95 -3.00 -3.93
C GLU A 43 10.19 -2.36 -3.28
N VAL A 44 11.23 -3.18 -3.08
CA VAL A 44 12.60 -2.68 -2.89
C VAL A 44 13.24 -2.68 -4.26
N TYR A 45 13.66 -1.51 -4.74
CA TYR A 45 14.26 -1.33 -6.06
C TYR A 45 15.54 -0.49 -5.95
N GLY A 46 16.67 -1.04 -6.40
CA GLY A 46 17.97 -0.44 -6.12
C GLY A 46 18.19 -0.26 -4.62
N ASP A 47 18.57 0.93 -4.21
CA ASP A 47 18.74 1.29 -2.80
C ASP A 47 17.48 1.92 -2.19
N GLY A 48 16.38 2.00 -2.95
CA GLY A 48 15.16 2.69 -2.55
C GLY A 48 13.97 1.76 -2.29
N LEU A 49 12.90 2.34 -1.74
CA LEU A 49 11.66 1.66 -1.39
C LEU A 49 10.47 2.33 -2.09
N ILE A 50 9.63 1.53 -2.74
CA ILE A 50 8.47 2.00 -3.48
C ILE A 50 7.19 1.40 -2.87
N PHE A 51 6.24 2.26 -2.48
CA PHE A 51 4.86 1.90 -2.19
C PHE A 51 3.97 2.41 -3.32
N TYR A 52 3.37 1.53 -4.09
CA TYR A 52 2.63 1.91 -5.30
C TYR A 52 1.27 2.56 -5.01
N GLY A 53 0.62 2.21 -3.92
CA GLY A 53 -0.63 2.82 -3.48
C GLY A 53 -0.93 2.51 -2.02
N LEU A 54 -1.34 3.53 -1.27
CA LEU A 54 -1.68 3.38 0.16
C LEU A 54 -3.15 3.05 0.41
N GLY A 55 -4.01 3.17 -0.61
CA GLY A 55 -5.46 3.01 -0.46
C GLY A 55 -6.13 4.20 0.22
N ASN A 56 -7.34 4.00 0.70
CA ASN A 56 -8.15 5.03 1.35
C ASN A 56 -7.91 5.05 2.87
N LEU A 57 -7.86 6.25 3.46
CA LEU A 57 -7.87 6.42 4.91
C LEU A 57 -9.24 6.91 5.38
N TYR A 58 -9.73 8.01 4.82
CA TYR A 58 -11.04 8.58 5.11
C TYR A 58 -11.70 8.96 3.79
N PHE A 59 -12.56 8.08 3.29
CA PHE A 59 -13.21 8.24 2.00
C PHE A 59 -14.51 7.43 1.96
N ASP A 60 -15.57 8.01 1.41
CA ASP A 60 -16.92 7.44 1.37
C ASP A 60 -17.12 6.47 0.18
N GLN A 61 -16.18 5.57 -0.01
CA GLN A 61 -16.20 4.58 -1.07
C GLN A 61 -16.21 3.18 -0.46
N ASP A 62 -17.39 2.57 -0.40
CA ASP A 62 -17.62 1.27 0.23
C ASP A 62 -18.04 0.16 -0.75
N GLU A 63 -17.92 0.40 -2.04
CA GLU A 63 -18.39 -0.47 -3.12
C GLU A 63 -17.82 -1.90 -3.01
N TRP A 64 -16.60 -2.04 -2.50
CA TRP A 64 -15.93 -3.33 -2.33
C TRP A 64 -14.75 -3.26 -1.36
N ILE A 65 -14.31 -4.43 -0.91
CA ILE A 65 -13.33 -4.52 0.20
C ILE A 65 -12.04 -3.75 -0.05
N GLY A 66 -11.53 -3.66 -1.28
CA GLY A 66 -10.29 -2.94 -1.60
C GLY A 66 -10.38 -1.45 -1.32
N THR A 67 -11.52 -0.82 -1.61
CA THR A 67 -11.73 0.62 -1.35
C THR A 67 -11.95 0.94 0.12
N ARG A 68 -12.21 -0.09 0.94
CA ARG A 68 -12.33 0.01 2.40
C ARG A 68 -11.03 -0.35 3.13
N GLN A 69 -9.93 -0.48 2.41
CA GLN A 69 -8.62 -0.79 2.95
C GLN A 69 -7.64 0.34 2.70
N GLY A 70 -6.74 0.55 3.64
CA GLY A 70 -5.67 1.53 3.55
C GLY A 70 -4.43 1.12 4.32
N LEU A 71 -3.36 1.88 4.12
CA LEU A 71 -2.09 1.70 4.82
C LEU A 71 -1.63 3.03 5.40
N ILE A 72 -1.20 3.02 6.65
CA ILE A 72 -0.41 4.11 7.24
C ILE A 72 1.05 3.66 7.23
N LEU A 73 1.92 4.50 6.69
CA LEU A 73 3.36 4.30 6.74
C LEU A 73 3.96 5.20 7.83
N SER A 74 4.72 4.59 8.74
CA SER A 74 5.55 5.33 9.69
C SER A 74 7.01 5.20 9.26
N LEU A 75 7.63 6.31 8.89
CA LEU A 75 9.02 6.36 8.44
C LEU A 75 9.90 6.80 9.61
N TYR A 76 10.91 6.01 9.93
CA TYR A 76 11.90 6.32 10.95
C TYR A 76 13.20 6.71 10.27
N VAL A 77 13.60 7.96 10.44
CA VAL A 77 14.79 8.55 9.81
C VAL A 77 15.82 8.90 10.89
N LYS A 78 17.09 8.57 10.66
CA LYS A 78 18.21 8.92 11.53
C LYS A 78 19.39 9.38 10.67
N ASN A 79 19.91 10.56 10.94
CA ASN A 79 21.05 11.16 10.21
C ASN A 79 20.80 11.21 8.68
N ASN A 80 19.60 11.52 8.25
CA ASN A 80 19.09 11.51 6.87
C ASN A 80 18.94 10.12 6.24
N ASP A 81 19.21 9.03 6.95
CA ASP A 81 19.00 7.68 6.45
C ASP A 81 17.64 7.14 6.90
N LEU A 82 16.90 6.48 5.99
CA LEU A 82 15.70 5.74 6.31
C LEU A 82 16.07 4.42 7.00
N VAL A 83 15.89 4.35 8.32
CA VAL A 83 16.32 3.19 9.12
C VAL A 83 15.24 2.15 9.31
N GLN A 84 13.95 2.55 9.23
CA GLN A 84 12.83 1.63 9.39
C GLN A 84 11.57 2.18 8.74
N VAL A 85 10.76 1.28 8.19
CA VAL A 85 9.37 1.56 7.77
C VAL A 85 8.44 0.61 8.49
N LYS A 86 7.42 1.16 9.16
CA LYS A 86 6.32 0.39 9.75
C LYS A 86 5.08 0.57 8.89
N ILE A 87 4.45 -0.54 8.51
CA ILE A 87 3.18 -0.57 7.78
C ILE A 87 2.07 -0.89 8.79
N THR A 88 1.07 -0.02 8.89
CA THR A 88 -0.11 -0.24 9.71
C THR A 88 -1.34 -0.32 8.80
N PRO A 89 -1.93 -1.51 8.61
CA PRO A 89 -3.16 -1.69 7.86
C PRO A 89 -4.35 -1.00 8.53
N ILE A 90 -5.21 -0.41 7.70
CA ILE A 90 -6.44 0.29 8.09
C ILE A 90 -7.61 -0.37 7.39
N ILE A 91 -8.72 -0.50 8.11
CA ILE A 91 -10.03 -0.86 7.57
C ILE A 91 -10.99 0.30 7.82
N VAL A 92 -11.75 0.65 6.79
CA VAL A 92 -12.89 1.55 6.89
C VAL A 92 -14.15 0.70 7.11
N ASP A 93 -14.85 0.91 8.21
CA ASP A 93 -16.05 0.13 8.54
C ASP A 93 -17.30 0.58 7.78
N SER A 94 -18.43 -0.04 8.06
CA SER A 94 -19.71 0.29 7.41
C SER A 94 -20.26 1.68 7.78
N THR A 95 -19.71 2.31 8.79
CA THR A 95 -20.03 3.69 9.19
C THR A 95 -19.05 4.72 8.60
N LEU A 96 -18.17 4.27 7.69
CA LEU A 96 -17.12 5.04 7.04
C LEU A 96 -16.04 5.59 8.01
N ILE A 97 -15.93 4.95 9.20
CA ILE A 97 -14.90 5.31 10.17
C ILE A 97 -13.67 4.42 9.96
N PRO A 98 -12.47 5.01 9.76
CA PRO A 98 -11.24 4.23 9.67
C PRO A 98 -10.75 3.80 11.05
N HIS A 99 -10.30 2.56 11.15
CA HIS A 99 -9.60 2.05 12.32
C HIS A 99 -8.46 1.12 11.93
N VAL A 100 -7.53 0.93 12.85
CA VAL A 100 -6.45 -0.04 12.65
C VAL A 100 -7.07 -1.43 12.49
N ALA A 101 -6.68 -2.12 11.41
CA ALA A 101 -7.14 -3.45 11.13
C ALA A 101 -6.78 -4.41 12.28
N ASP A 102 -7.68 -5.33 12.59
CA ASP A 102 -7.39 -6.36 13.56
C ASP A 102 -6.26 -7.31 13.08
N LYS A 103 -5.87 -8.26 13.90
CA LYS A 103 -4.75 -9.15 13.60
C LYS A 103 -5.02 -10.05 12.37
N ALA A 104 -6.28 -10.47 12.18
CA ALA A 104 -6.67 -11.33 11.06
C ALA A 104 -6.68 -10.56 9.75
N ASP A 105 -7.32 -9.40 9.71
CA ASP A 105 -7.40 -8.51 8.55
C ASP A 105 -6.03 -7.96 8.18
N SER A 106 -5.21 -7.57 9.17
CA SER A 106 -3.83 -7.14 8.95
C SER A 106 -3.00 -8.22 8.27
N LYS A 107 -3.09 -9.47 8.75
CA LYS A 107 -2.36 -10.60 8.17
C LYS A 107 -2.82 -10.89 6.75
N LEU A 108 -4.13 -10.87 6.51
CA LEU A 108 -4.71 -11.09 5.18
C LEU A 108 -4.22 -10.05 4.17
N LEU A 109 -4.34 -8.76 4.50
CA LEU A 109 -3.92 -7.67 3.62
C LEU A 109 -2.41 -7.69 3.36
N LEU A 110 -1.58 -7.84 4.39
CA LEU A 110 -0.12 -7.89 4.22
C LEU A 110 0.33 -9.09 3.40
N ASN A 111 -0.32 -10.26 3.54
CA ASN A 111 -0.02 -11.43 2.70
C ASN A 111 -0.42 -11.18 1.24
N LEU A 112 -1.56 -10.55 1.00
CA LEU A 112 -2.01 -10.18 -0.35
C LEU A 112 -1.00 -9.23 -1.04
N LEU A 113 -0.54 -8.19 -0.33
CA LEU A 113 0.46 -7.25 -0.85
C LEU A 113 1.81 -7.93 -1.13
N LYS A 114 2.22 -8.89 -0.29
CA LYS A 114 3.44 -9.69 -0.52
C LYS A 114 3.31 -10.59 -1.73
N SER A 115 2.17 -11.27 -1.90
CA SER A 115 1.94 -12.16 -3.05
C SER A 115 1.95 -11.40 -4.38
N ALA A 116 1.51 -10.15 -4.38
CA ALA A 116 1.51 -9.28 -5.56
C ALA A 116 2.91 -8.78 -5.99
N ARG A 117 3.97 -9.06 -5.20
CA ARG A 117 5.35 -8.69 -5.54
C ARG A 117 6.00 -9.61 -6.57
N THR A 118 5.44 -10.80 -6.75
CA THR A 118 6.02 -11.87 -7.60
C THR A 118 5.59 -11.83 -9.06
N PHE A 119 4.86 -10.79 -9.48
CA PHE A 119 4.35 -10.64 -10.85
C PHE A 119 4.86 -9.38 -11.54
#